data_308b80f4793128a2e06ade9d3311abc2
#
_entry.id   308b80f4793128a2e06ade9d3311abc2
#
_cell.length_a   1.000
_cell.length_b   1.000
_cell.length_c   1.000
_cell.angle_alpha   90.00
_cell.angle_beta   90.00
_cell.angle_gamma   90.00
#
_symmetry.space_group_name_H-M   'P 1'
#
loop_
_entity.id
_entity.type
_entity.pdbx_description
1 polymer ?
#
loop_
_entity_poly.entity_id
_entity_poly.type
_entity_poly.pdbx_seq_one_letter_code
_entity_poly.pdbx_strand_id
1 'polypeptide(L)'
;VDAGVKYVVLGHSERRDYFGETNEDVNKKVLKALEHGITPIMCCGESLEQREQGVTMDFIRQQVKVGLQNVTSEQAKTMVIAYEPIWAIGTGKTATTEQVKQSVSVLQKCMMMQRQRKSVFSTAVL
;
A
#
# COMPACT_ATOMS: atom_id res chain seq x y z
N VAL A 1 16.51 -14.24 5.96
CA VAL A 1 15.21 -14.34 6.62
C VAL A 1 15.37 -15.20 7.86
N ASP A 2 15.05 -14.62 9.01
CA ASP A 2 15.12 -15.38 10.26
C ASP A 2 13.85 -16.21 10.46
N ALA A 3 14.02 -17.38 11.08
CA ALA A 3 12.89 -18.20 11.46
C ALA A 3 11.99 -17.40 12.42
N GLY A 4 10.70 -17.37 12.14
CA GLY A 4 9.73 -16.62 12.95
C GLY A 4 9.33 -15.28 12.40
N VAL A 5 10.02 -14.72 11.42
CA VAL A 5 9.56 -13.50 10.74
C VAL A 5 8.42 -13.88 9.81
N LYS A 6 7.24 -13.35 10.06
CA LYS A 6 6.02 -13.67 9.29
C LYS A 6 5.52 -12.51 8.45
N TYR A 7 5.78 -11.30 8.87
CA TYR A 7 5.29 -10.08 8.20
C TYR A 7 6.42 -9.08 8.07
N VAL A 8 6.38 -8.29 7.01
CA VAL A 8 7.32 -7.19 6.80
C VAL A 8 6.57 -5.97 6.27
N VAL A 9 6.86 -4.81 6.87
CA VAL A 9 6.29 -3.54 6.43
C VAL A 9 7.19 -2.94 5.36
N LEU A 10 6.61 -2.63 4.21
CA LEU A 10 7.33 -2.11 3.04
C LEU A 10 6.67 -0.83 2.53
N GLY A 11 7.47 0.09 2.02
CA GLY A 11 6.94 1.29 1.39
C GLY A 11 6.42 2.34 2.36
N HIS A 12 6.80 2.29 3.63
CA HIS A 12 6.37 3.28 4.61
C HIS A 12 6.80 4.68 4.17
N SER A 13 6.01 5.69 4.50
CA SER A 13 6.26 7.08 4.08
C SER A 13 7.65 7.56 4.47
N GLU A 14 8.13 7.21 5.64
CA GLU A 14 9.47 7.61 6.08
C GLU A 14 10.58 7.05 5.18
N ARG A 15 10.45 5.80 4.74
CA ARG A 15 11.42 5.21 3.82
C ARG A 15 11.39 5.90 2.47
N ARG A 16 10.22 6.26 1.98
CA ARG A 16 10.06 6.95 0.70
C ARG A 16 10.63 8.36 0.77
N ASP A 17 10.39 9.07 1.86
CA ASP A 17 10.82 10.46 2.02
C ASP A 17 12.31 10.60 2.35
N TYR A 18 12.81 9.77 3.28
CA TYR A 18 14.18 9.92 3.77
C TYR A 18 15.21 9.11 3.00
N PHE A 19 14.80 8.04 2.37
CA PHE A 19 15.71 7.14 1.65
C PHE A 19 15.42 7.05 0.15
N GLY A 20 14.47 7.83 -0.35
CA GLY A 20 14.15 7.84 -1.78
C GLY A 20 13.57 6.53 -2.31
N GLU A 21 12.94 5.74 -1.46
CA GLU A 21 12.35 4.47 -1.88
C GLU A 21 11.21 4.71 -2.86
N THR A 22 11.34 4.17 -4.07
CA THR A 22 10.35 4.32 -5.14
C THR A 22 9.33 3.20 -5.12
N ASN A 23 8.25 3.34 -5.91
CA ASN A 23 7.26 2.28 -6.08
C ASN A 23 7.91 1.01 -6.66
N GLU A 24 8.86 1.17 -7.57
CA GLU A 24 9.61 0.07 -8.17
C GLU A 24 10.48 -0.65 -7.12
N ASP A 25 11.10 0.10 -6.22
CA ASP A 25 11.87 -0.48 -5.11
C ASP A 25 10.97 -1.27 -4.18
N VAL A 26 9.78 -0.73 -3.87
CA VAL A 26 8.78 -1.42 -3.05
C VAL A 26 8.35 -2.72 -3.73
N ASN A 27 8.10 -2.68 -5.03
CA ASN A 27 7.72 -3.87 -5.80
C ASN A 27 8.77 -4.97 -5.69
N LYS A 28 10.04 -4.62 -5.84
CA LYS A 28 11.14 -5.61 -5.71
C LYS A 28 11.13 -6.25 -4.33
N LYS A 29 10.91 -5.46 -3.29
CA LYS A 29 10.86 -5.96 -1.92
C LYS A 29 9.63 -6.82 -1.67
N VAL A 30 8.48 -6.46 -2.24
CA VAL A 30 7.26 -7.25 -2.16
C VAL A 30 7.49 -8.64 -2.76
N LEU A 31 8.03 -8.68 -3.98
CA LEU A 31 8.30 -9.95 -4.67
C LEU A 31 9.29 -10.81 -3.89
N LYS A 32 10.33 -10.18 -3.33
CA LYS A 32 11.32 -10.89 -2.52
C LYS A 32 10.71 -11.49 -1.26
N ALA A 33 9.87 -10.72 -0.56
CA ALA A 33 9.19 -11.20 0.62
C ALA A 33 8.29 -12.40 0.31
N LEU A 34 7.52 -12.30 -0.77
CA LEU A 34 6.64 -13.39 -1.21
C LEU A 34 7.43 -14.65 -1.57
N GLU A 35 8.57 -14.47 -2.23
CA GLU A 35 9.47 -15.58 -2.57
C GLU A 35 9.93 -16.32 -1.33
N HIS A 36 10.14 -15.63 -0.22
CA HIS A 36 10.60 -16.22 1.03
C HIS A 36 9.46 -16.62 1.98
N GLY A 37 8.22 -16.57 1.53
CA GLY A 37 7.08 -16.96 2.35
C GLY A 37 6.72 -15.97 3.45
N ILE A 38 7.18 -14.72 3.32
CA ILE A 38 6.87 -13.64 4.26
C ILE A 38 5.71 -12.83 3.70
N THR A 39 4.75 -12.49 4.56
CA THR A 39 3.60 -11.68 4.15
C THR A 39 3.99 -10.20 4.13
N PRO A 40 4.00 -9.56 2.95
CA PRO A 40 4.28 -8.14 2.89
C PRO A 40 3.07 -7.31 3.32
N ILE A 41 3.34 -6.26 4.09
CA ILE A 41 2.38 -5.21 4.41
C ILE A 41 2.86 -3.99 3.64
N MET A 42 2.23 -3.73 2.49
CA MET A 42 2.63 -2.62 1.64
C MET A 42 1.89 -1.35 2.05
N CYS A 43 2.64 -0.32 2.41
CA CYS A 43 2.09 0.97 2.79
C CYS A 43 1.90 1.84 1.56
N CYS A 44 0.81 2.59 1.54
CA CYS A 44 0.53 3.58 0.51
C CYS A 44 -0.22 4.76 1.14
N GLY A 45 -0.19 5.89 0.48
CA GLY A 45 -0.86 7.07 0.96
C GLY A 45 -0.34 8.32 0.26
N GLU A 46 -1.12 9.39 0.32
CA GLU A 46 -0.81 10.64 -0.35
C GLU A 46 -0.33 11.71 0.63
N SER A 47 0.42 12.68 0.12
CA SER A 47 0.79 13.88 0.86
C SER A 47 -0.37 14.88 0.88
N LEU A 48 -0.28 15.89 1.74
CA LEU A 48 -1.26 16.97 1.77
C LEU A 48 -1.33 17.70 0.42
N GLU A 49 -0.17 17.96 -0.18
CA GLU A 49 -0.11 18.61 -1.48
C GLU A 49 -0.90 17.83 -2.54
N GLN A 50 -0.71 16.53 -2.60
CA GLN A 50 -1.44 15.66 -3.54
C GLN A 50 -2.93 15.65 -3.26
N ARG A 51 -3.31 15.66 -1.98
CA ARG A 51 -4.72 15.72 -1.58
C ARG A 51 -5.36 17.03 -2.04
N GLU A 52 -4.67 18.14 -1.85
CA GLU A 52 -5.16 19.46 -2.24
C GLU A 52 -5.22 19.63 -3.75
N GLN A 53 -4.32 18.99 -4.49
CA GLN A 53 -4.33 18.99 -5.95
C GLN A 53 -5.43 18.09 -6.54
N GLY A 54 -6.09 17.30 -5.72
CA GLY A 54 -7.14 16.39 -6.19
C GLY A 54 -6.63 15.15 -6.90
N VAL A 55 -5.37 14.78 -6.71
CA VAL A 55 -4.76 13.62 -7.38
C VAL A 55 -4.61 12.41 -6.48
N THR A 56 -5.21 12.43 -5.30
CA THR A 56 -5.10 11.35 -4.31
C THR A 56 -5.40 9.98 -4.91
N MET A 57 -6.50 9.84 -5.63
CA MET A 57 -6.93 8.54 -6.14
C MET A 57 -5.97 8.02 -7.20
N ASP A 58 -5.51 8.88 -8.09
CA ASP A 58 -4.54 8.51 -9.12
C ASP A 58 -3.20 8.13 -8.51
N PHE A 59 -2.76 8.88 -7.50
CA PHE A 59 -1.50 8.61 -6.81
C PHE A 59 -1.53 7.26 -6.10
N ILE A 60 -2.60 6.97 -5.39
CA ILE A 60 -2.77 5.68 -4.70
C ILE A 60 -2.83 4.53 -5.70
N ARG A 61 -3.56 4.70 -6.79
CA ARG A 61 -3.61 3.68 -7.86
C ARG A 61 -2.22 3.38 -8.39
N GLN A 62 -1.42 4.41 -8.63
CA GLN A 62 -0.06 4.23 -9.10
C GLN A 62 0.79 3.44 -8.12
N GLN A 63 0.72 3.79 -6.83
CA GLN A 63 1.45 3.08 -5.79
C GLN A 63 1.09 1.60 -5.77
N VAL A 64 -0.19 1.28 -5.80
CA VAL A 64 -0.66 -0.10 -5.74
C VAL A 64 -0.31 -0.86 -7.01
N LYS A 65 -0.58 -0.29 -8.17
CA LYS A 65 -0.32 -0.96 -9.46
C LYS A 65 1.15 -1.27 -9.66
N VAL A 66 2.01 -0.31 -9.39
CA VAL A 66 3.45 -0.51 -9.55
C VAL A 66 3.97 -1.46 -8.46
N GLY A 67 3.53 -1.28 -7.23
CA GLY A 67 3.96 -2.11 -6.11
C GLY A 67 3.57 -3.58 -6.25
N LEU A 68 2.49 -3.87 -6.98
CA LEU A 68 1.99 -5.23 -7.18
C LEU A 68 2.34 -5.83 -8.54
N GLN A 69 3.19 -5.18 -9.33
CA GLN A 69 3.60 -5.75 -10.61
C GLN A 69 4.20 -7.15 -10.40
N ASN A 70 3.78 -8.08 -11.25
CA ASN A 70 4.23 -9.48 -11.22
C ASN A 70 3.81 -10.27 -9.96
N VAL A 71 2.96 -9.70 -9.12
CA VAL A 71 2.34 -10.43 -8.01
C VAL A 71 1.17 -11.23 -8.56
N THR A 72 1.15 -12.53 -8.31
CA THR A 72 0.06 -13.39 -8.77
C THR A 72 -1.20 -13.16 -7.94
N SER A 73 -2.36 -13.55 -8.46
CA SER A 73 -3.60 -13.43 -7.70
C SER A 73 -3.57 -14.26 -6.41
N GLU A 74 -2.92 -15.42 -6.42
CA GLU A 74 -2.77 -16.23 -5.22
C GLU A 74 -1.90 -15.54 -4.17
N GLN A 75 -0.80 -14.91 -4.59
CA GLN A 75 0.07 -14.14 -3.69
C GLN A 75 -0.67 -12.93 -3.14
N ALA A 76 -1.44 -12.24 -3.98
CA ALA A 76 -2.19 -11.06 -3.55
C ALA A 76 -3.22 -11.37 -2.45
N LYS A 77 -3.72 -12.59 -2.38
CA LYS A 77 -4.66 -13.01 -1.34
C LYS A 77 -4.06 -12.98 0.07
N THR A 78 -2.74 -13.11 0.16
CA THR A 78 -2.05 -13.17 1.45
C THR A 78 -1.50 -11.82 1.88
N MET A 79 -1.48 -10.83 1.00
CA MET A 79 -0.91 -9.52 1.27
C MET A 79 -1.86 -8.62 2.05
N VAL A 80 -1.27 -7.66 2.76
CA VAL A 80 -1.98 -6.58 3.44
C VAL A 80 -1.55 -5.26 2.83
N ILE A 81 -2.53 -4.41 2.51
CA ILE A 81 -2.28 -3.03 2.08
C ILE A 81 -2.64 -2.12 3.25
N ALA A 82 -1.68 -1.31 3.68
CA ALA A 82 -1.88 -0.36 4.76
C ALA A 82 -1.99 1.05 4.17
N TYR A 83 -3.14 1.67 4.32
CA TYR A 83 -3.34 3.04 3.88
C TYR A 83 -2.93 4.02 4.97
N GLU A 84 -2.10 4.97 4.59
CA GLU A 84 -1.53 5.94 5.50
C GLU A 84 -1.69 7.33 4.90
N PRO A 85 -2.67 8.14 5.37
CA PRO A 85 -2.77 9.52 4.90
C PRO A 85 -1.64 10.34 5.53
N ILE A 86 -0.55 10.49 4.78
CA ILE A 86 0.71 11.08 5.28
C ILE A 86 0.47 12.47 5.87
N TRP A 87 -0.43 13.24 5.25
CA TRP A 87 -0.76 14.60 5.70
C TRP A 87 -1.41 14.65 7.08
N ALA A 88 -1.91 13.54 7.59
CA ALA A 88 -2.52 13.47 8.91
C ALA A 88 -1.48 13.16 9.99
N ILE A 89 -0.26 12.77 9.61
CA ILE A 89 0.79 12.38 10.54
C ILE A 89 1.57 13.62 10.99
N GLY A 90 1.53 13.90 12.29
CA GLY A 90 2.33 14.99 12.88
C GLY A 90 1.94 16.41 12.47
N THR A 91 0.81 16.58 11.80
CA THR A 91 0.37 17.90 11.31
C THR A 91 -0.77 18.50 12.10
N GLY A 92 -1.36 17.75 13.03
CA GLY A 92 -2.58 18.17 13.72
C GLY A 92 -3.84 18.05 12.88
N LYS A 93 -3.72 17.69 11.62
CA LYS A 93 -4.88 17.45 10.75
C LYS A 93 -5.36 16.02 10.92
N THR A 94 -6.67 15.83 10.79
CA THR A 94 -7.29 14.50 10.93
C THR A 94 -8.02 14.16 9.65
N ALA A 95 -7.77 12.95 9.13
CA ALA A 95 -8.52 12.46 7.99
C ALA A 95 -9.96 12.19 8.42
N THR A 96 -10.94 12.67 7.63
CA THR A 96 -12.34 12.38 7.90
C THR A 96 -12.64 10.93 7.54
N THR A 97 -13.68 10.37 8.14
CA THR A 97 -14.15 9.02 7.82
C THR A 97 -14.44 8.89 6.32
N GLU A 98 -15.03 9.90 5.74
CA GLU A 98 -15.36 9.89 4.31
C GLU A 98 -14.12 9.86 3.43
N GLN A 99 -13.10 10.65 3.77
CA GLN A 99 -11.84 10.67 3.03
C GLN A 99 -11.16 9.29 3.07
N VAL A 100 -11.13 8.66 4.24
CA VAL A 100 -10.57 7.31 4.40
C VAL A 100 -11.35 6.30 3.57
N LYS A 101 -12.68 6.35 3.62
CA LYS A 101 -13.54 5.44 2.86
C LYS A 101 -13.29 5.53 1.35
N GLN A 102 -13.16 6.75 0.82
CA GLN A 102 -12.89 6.96 -0.59
C GLN A 102 -11.57 6.33 -1.00
N SER A 103 -10.52 6.57 -0.23
CA SER A 103 -9.20 6.04 -0.53
C SER A 103 -9.17 4.51 -0.43
N VAL A 104 -9.77 3.95 0.61
CA VAL A 104 -9.85 2.50 0.79
C VAL A 104 -10.65 1.86 -0.34
N SER A 105 -11.73 2.50 -0.79
CA SER A 105 -12.54 1.99 -1.91
C SER A 105 -11.70 1.86 -3.18
N VAL A 106 -10.85 2.85 -3.48
CA VAL A 106 -9.95 2.77 -4.64
C VAL A 106 -8.96 1.63 -4.49
N LEU A 107 -8.39 1.48 -3.30
CA LEU A 107 -7.47 0.37 -3.02
C LEU A 107 -8.14 -0.99 -3.23
N GLN A 108 -9.37 -1.14 -2.74
CA GLN A 108 -10.12 -2.37 -2.90
C GLN A 108 -10.34 -2.71 -4.37
N LYS A 109 -10.69 -1.72 -5.18
CA LYS A 109 -10.88 -1.93 -6.62
C LYS A 109 -9.58 -2.39 -7.30
N CYS A 110 -8.46 -1.76 -6.97
CA CYS A 110 -7.16 -2.15 -7.52
C CYS A 110 -6.80 -3.58 -7.13
N MET A 111 -7.02 -3.95 -5.87
CA MET A 111 -6.72 -5.29 -5.39
C MET A 111 -7.66 -6.34 -6.00
N MET A 112 -8.92 -6.01 -6.21
CA MET A 112 -9.85 -6.91 -6.86
C MET A 112 -9.43 -7.22 -8.30
N MET A 113 -8.93 -6.22 -9.02
CA MET A 113 -8.39 -6.44 -10.36
C MET A 113 -7.19 -7.39 -10.32
N GLN A 114 -6.28 -7.18 -9.36
CA GLN A 114 -5.10 -8.03 -9.20
C GLN A 114 -5.46 -9.47 -8.85
N ARG A 115 -6.51 -9.65 -8.04
CA ARG A 115 -6.97 -10.96 -7.57
C ARG A 115 -8.00 -11.62 -8.47
N GLN A 116 -8.33 -11.01 -9.58
CA GLN A 116 -9.39 -11.47 -10.48
C GLN A 116 -10.75 -11.59 -9.78
N ARG A 117 -10.98 -10.76 -8.74
CA ARG A 117 -12.23 -10.64 -7.98
C ARG A 117 -12.66 -11.91 -7.26
N LYS A 118 -11.74 -12.81 -6.96
CA LYS A 118 -12.09 -14.12 -6.40
C LYS A 118 -11.80 -14.25 -4.91
N SER A 119 -11.32 -13.22 -4.26
CA SER A 119 -10.94 -13.34 -2.87
C SER A 119 -11.16 -12.05 -2.11
N VAL A 120 -11.25 -12.21 -0.80
CA VAL A 120 -11.23 -11.11 0.15
C VAL A 120 -9.77 -10.80 0.45
N PHE A 121 -9.43 -9.53 0.57
CA PHE A 121 -8.10 -9.12 1.00
C PHE A 121 -8.19 -8.28 2.26
N SER A 122 -7.06 -8.17 2.95
CA SER A 122 -6.95 -7.37 4.15
C SER A 122 -6.48 -5.97 3.80
N THR A 123 -7.15 -4.96 4.37
CA THR A 123 -6.76 -3.57 4.26
C THR A 123 -6.71 -2.98 5.66
N ALA A 124 -5.63 -2.29 5.98
CA ALA A 124 -5.47 -1.61 7.26
C ALA A 124 -5.23 -0.11 7.03
N VAL A 125 -5.68 0.70 7.97
CA VAL A 125 -5.43 2.15 7.99
C VAL A 125 -4.52 2.45 9.17
N LEU A 126 -3.40 3.07 8.89
CA LEU A 126 -2.41 3.45 9.90
C LEU A 126 -2.60 4.89 10.37
#